data_14df0b7dae1f9150e3a4d84bc8177a69
#
_entry.id   14df0b7dae1f9150e3a4d84bc8177a69
#
_cell.length_a   1.000
_cell.length_b   1.000
_cell.length_c   1.000
_cell.angle_alpha   90.00
_cell.angle_beta   90.00
_cell.angle_gamma   90.00
#
_symmetry.space_group_name_H-M   'P 1'
#
loop_
_entity.id
_entity.type
_entity.pdbx_description
1 polymer ?
#
loop_
_entity_poly.entity_id
_entity_poly.type
_entity_poly.pdbx_seq_one_letter_code
_entity_poly.pdbx_strand_id
1 'polypeptide(L)'
;MSLNLIQGIFYSEHKLEGIDNERLISETIRVRKEGNTYLSNKSRPHHSEVDVTHTFYEDVPLPEDVEQQFKTSALKAIEGVFGPESFNLHEVWGHYIPPLEQTMVHDHAGGGEIQLSCVYYPHVPENAGNLFFISEVNGRRHTHELECKEGYLYLFSSDLLHYTPRNGSGVDRVSVSANWHA
;
A
#
# COMPACT_ATOMS: atom_id res chain seq x y z
N MET A 1 -6.72 -14.20 14.16
CA MET A 1 -6.95 -12.98 13.33
C MET A 1 -7.94 -12.09 14.05
N SER A 2 -7.64 -10.82 14.18
CA SER A 2 -8.60 -9.83 14.72
C SER A 2 -8.95 -8.85 13.61
N LEU A 3 -10.23 -8.70 13.30
CA LEU A 3 -10.76 -7.62 12.49
C LEU A 3 -10.96 -6.41 13.39
N ASN A 4 -10.35 -5.29 13.06
CA ASN A 4 -10.48 -4.05 13.81
C ASN A 4 -11.40 -3.10 13.03
N LEU A 5 -12.35 -2.48 13.73
CA LEU A 5 -13.31 -1.55 13.14
C LEU A 5 -13.01 -0.13 13.59
N ILE A 6 -12.95 0.79 12.63
CA ILE A 6 -12.90 2.23 12.85
C ILE A 6 -14.16 2.80 12.20
N GLN A 7 -15.20 3.05 12.96
CA GLN A 7 -16.49 3.64 12.49
C GLN A 7 -17.15 2.91 11.29
N GLY A 8 -17.16 1.59 11.30
CA GLY A 8 -17.68 0.79 10.18
C GLY A 8 -16.66 0.53 9.08
N ILE A 9 -15.51 1.18 9.13
CA ILE A 9 -14.36 0.95 8.30
C ILE A 9 -13.47 -0.08 9.01
N PHE A 10 -12.92 -1.03 8.30
CA PHE A 10 -12.10 -2.08 8.90
C PHE A 10 -10.63 -1.97 8.51
N TYR A 11 -9.78 -2.53 9.35
CA TYR A 11 -8.43 -2.95 8.97
C TYR A 11 -8.06 -4.27 9.65
N SER A 12 -7.13 -5.00 9.07
CA SER A 12 -6.54 -6.22 9.65
C SER A 12 -5.09 -6.37 9.27
N GLU A 13 -4.33 -7.09 10.11
CA GLU A 13 -2.89 -7.30 9.96
C GLU A 13 -2.61 -8.79 9.72
N HIS A 14 -1.77 -9.10 8.73
CA HIS A 14 -1.44 -10.46 8.34
C HIS A 14 0.05 -10.59 8.07
N LYS A 15 0.71 -11.50 8.77
CA LYS A 15 2.08 -11.87 8.39
C LYS A 15 2.02 -12.70 7.13
N LEU A 16 2.71 -12.28 6.08
CA LEU A 16 2.85 -13.06 4.86
C LEU A 16 4.12 -13.92 4.90
N GLU A 17 4.03 -15.08 4.23
CA GLU A 17 5.14 -16.00 4.09
C GLU A 17 5.34 -16.35 2.61
N GLY A 18 6.54 -16.79 2.26
CA GLY A 18 6.86 -17.24 0.89
C GLY A 18 7.10 -16.10 -0.11
N ILE A 19 7.37 -14.88 0.38
CA ILE A 19 7.76 -13.74 -0.44
C ILE A 19 9.28 -13.53 -0.29
N ASP A 20 9.97 -13.43 -1.41
CA ASP A 20 11.38 -13.05 -1.47
C ASP A 20 11.49 -11.52 -1.29
N ASN A 21 11.56 -11.08 -0.04
CA ASN A 21 11.59 -9.67 0.33
C ASN A 21 12.83 -8.95 -0.18
N GLU A 22 13.99 -9.59 -0.18
CA GLU A 22 15.24 -8.99 -0.66
C GLU A 22 15.13 -8.69 -2.16
N ARG A 23 14.62 -9.64 -2.92
CA ARG A 23 14.40 -9.48 -4.35
C ARG A 23 13.31 -8.44 -4.63
N LEU A 24 12.21 -8.46 -3.89
CA LEU A 24 11.12 -7.47 -4.03
C LEU A 24 11.65 -6.05 -3.84
N ILE A 25 12.43 -5.82 -2.79
CA ILE A 25 13.04 -4.50 -2.51
C ILE A 25 14.01 -4.10 -3.62
N SER A 26 14.96 -4.99 -3.94
CA SER A 26 16.00 -4.69 -4.93
C SER A 26 15.43 -4.41 -6.31
N GLU A 27 14.44 -5.18 -6.76
CA GLU A 27 13.77 -4.99 -8.04
C GLU A 27 12.93 -3.70 -8.07
N THR A 28 12.20 -3.38 -7.01
CA THR A 28 11.45 -2.12 -6.92
C THR A 28 12.40 -0.93 -7.04
N ILE A 29 13.51 -0.94 -6.30
CA ILE A 29 14.53 0.12 -6.36
C ILE A 29 15.17 0.18 -7.75
N ARG A 30 15.49 -0.96 -8.35
CA ARG A 30 16.08 -1.03 -9.69
C ARG A 30 15.16 -0.42 -10.75
N VAL A 31 13.90 -0.87 -10.79
CA VAL A 31 12.91 -0.38 -11.75
C VAL A 31 12.70 1.13 -11.61
N ARG A 32 12.68 1.62 -10.38
CA ARG A 32 12.56 3.07 -10.11
C ARG A 32 13.77 3.85 -10.62
N LYS A 33 14.98 3.35 -10.37
CA LYS A 33 16.23 4.00 -10.81
C LYS A 33 16.41 3.99 -12.33
N GLU A 34 15.84 3.02 -13.02
CA GLU A 34 15.80 2.96 -14.48
C GLU A 34 14.75 3.92 -15.10
N GLY A 35 13.99 4.65 -14.27
CA GLY A 35 12.96 5.59 -14.71
C GLY A 35 11.64 4.93 -15.12
N ASN A 36 11.48 3.63 -14.86
CA ASN A 36 10.25 2.89 -15.12
C ASN A 36 9.24 3.09 -13.99
N THR A 37 8.69 4.29 -13.87
CA THR A 37 7.59 4.55 -12.94
C THR A 37 6.25 4.21 -13.59
N TYR A 38 5.24 3.96 -12.76
CA TYR A 38 3.88 3.67 -13.22
C TYR A 38 3.32 4.80 -14.09
N LEU A 39 3.71 6.05 -13.80
CA LEU A 39 3.29 7.23 -14.55
C LEU A 39 3.98 7.36 -15.90
N SER A 40 5.21 6.85 -16.05
CA SER A 40 5.87 6.82 -17.36
C SER A 40 5.23 5.82 -18.32
N ASN A 41 4.57 4.79 -17.80
CA ASN A 41 4.01 3.68 -18.58
C ASN A 41 2.49 3.70 -18.72
N LYS A 42 1.78 4.38 -17.81
CA LYS A 42 0.32 4.52 -17.85
C LYS A 42 -0.05 5.94 -17.45
N SER A 43 -0.68 6.68 -18.36
CA SER A 43 -1.36 7.92 -18.00
C SER A 43 -2.51 7.56 -17.06
N ARG A 44 -2.33 7.76 -15.75
CA ARG A 44 -3.44 7.72 -14.80
C ARG A 44 -4.23 9.02 -14.96
N PRO A 45 -5.45 9.00 -15.49
CA PRO A 45 -6.20 10.22 -15.79
C PRO A 45 -6.54 11.06 -14.56
N HIS A 46 -6.41 10.49 -13.36
CA HIS A 46 -6.72 11.18 -12.10
C HIS A 46 -5.54 11.91 -11.45
N HIS A 47 -4.33 11.77 -12.00
CA HIS A 47 -3.11 12.36 -11.42
C HIS A 47 -2.45 13.44 -12.26
N SER A 48 -3.01 13.76 -13.45
CA SER A 48 -2.42 14.72 -14.38
C SER A 48 -2.50 16.19 -13.94
N GLU A 49 -3.27 16.49 -12.89
CA GLU A 49 -3.45 17.86 -12.38
C GLU A 49 -2.96 18.06 -10.94
N VAL A 50 -2.37 17.03 -10.35
CA VAL A 50 -1.97 17.06 -8.95
C VAL A 50 -0.53 17.53 -8.84
N ASP A 51 -0.32 18.49 -7.95
CA ASP A 51 0.95 19.10 -7.61
C ASP A 51 2.10 18.08 -7.58
N VAL A 52 3.21 18.43 -8.23
CA VAL A 52 4.44 17.62 -8.37
C VAL A 52 5.07 17.15 -7.05
N THR A 53 4.49 17.49 -5.92
CA THR A 53 4.91 17.04 -4.58
C THR A 53 4.27 15.71 -4.16
N HIS A 54 3.43 15.08 -4.99
CA HIS A 54 2.77 13.83 -4.65
C HIS A 54 3.61 12.60 -4.95
N THR A 55 3.69 11.73 -3.98
CA THR A 55 4.44 10.47 -4.00
C THR A 55 3.94 9.43 -5.00
N PHE A 56 2.80 9.63 -5.66
CA PHE A 56 2.32 8.78 -6.77
C PHE A 56 3.30 8.66 -7.94
N TYR A 57 4.23 9.60 -8.07
CA TYR A 57 5.34 9.51 -9.04
C TYR A 57 6.35 8.42 -8.71
N GLU A 58 6.32 7.91 -7.49
CA GLU A 58 7.22 6.87 -7.00
C GLU A 58 6.64 5.45 -7.12
N ASP A 59 5.43 5.31 -7.65
CA ASP A 59 4.84 4.01 -7.93
C ASP A 59 5.54 3.33 -9.11
N VAL A 60 5.90 2.07 -8.93
CA VAL A 60 6.62 1.29 -9.92
C VAL A 60 5.95 -0.06 -10.20
N PRO A 61 5.95 -0.55 -11.44
CA PRO A 61 5.47 -1.89 -11.74
C PRO A 61 6.39 -2.92 -11.11
N LEU A 62 5.82 -4.00 -10.57
CA LEU A 62 6.58 -5.13 -10.08
C LEU A 62 6.96 -6.08 -11.23
N PRO A 63 8.10 -6.78 -11.16
CA PRO A 63 8.37 -7.91 -12.03
C PRO A 63 7.30 -9.00 -11.85
N GLU A 64 6.92 -9.66 -12.94
CA GLU A 64 5.79 -10.59 -12.97
C GLU A 64 5.88 -11.72 -11.92
N ASP A 65 7.06 -12.26 -11.72
CA ASP A 65 7.26 -13.34 -10.75
C ASP A 65 7.18 -12.87 -9.29
N VAL A 66 7.64 -11.65 -8.99
CA VAL A 66 7.53 -11.02 -7.67
C VAL A 66 6.07 -10.63 -7.40
N GLU A 67 5.39 -10.07 -8.41
CA GLU A 67 3.97 -9.76 -8.37
C GLU A 67 3.14 -11.02 -8.07
N GLN A 68 3.45 -12.14 -8.73
CA GLN A 68 2.73 -13.39 -8.53
C GLN A 68 2.94 -13.99 -7.13
N GLN A 69 4.14 -13.89 -6.55
CA GLN A 69 4.40 -14.30 -5.17
C GLN A 69 3.57 -13.48 -4.20
N PHE A 70 3.60 -12.15 -4.35
CA PHE A 70 2.81 -11.23 -3.52
C PHE A 70 1.31 -11.52 -3.67
N LYS A 71 0.79 -11.57 -4.89
CA LYS A 71 -0.62 -11.83 -5.18
C LYS A 71 -1.12 -13.12 -4.52
N THR A 72 -0.37 -14.21 -4.65
CA THR A 72 -0.74 -15.51 -4.07
C THR A 72 -0.84 -15.42 -2.54
N SER A 73 0.13 -14.78 -1.89
CA SER A 73 0.16 -14.68 -0.43
C SER A 73 -0.89 -13.69 0.10
N ALA A 74 -1.11 -12.58 -0.60
CA ALA A 74 -2.12 -11.59 -0.24
C ALA A 74 -3.55 -12.16 -0.40
N LEU A 75 -3.83 -12.85 -1.51
CA LEU A 75 -5.12 -13.48 -1.74
C LEU A 75 -5.46 -14.49 -0.65
N LYS A 76 -4.50 -15.32 -0.23
CA LYS A 76 -4.69 -16.25 0.89
C LYS A 76 -5.05 -15.53 2.20
N ALA A 77 -4.45 -14.38 2.46
CA ALA A 77 -4.79 -13.57 3.64
C ALA A 77 -6.21 -13.00 3.53
N ILE A 78 -6.60 -12.50 2.35
CA ILE A 78 -7.93 -11.96 2.06
C ILE A 78 -9.00 -13.04 2.23
N GLU A 79 -8.81 -14.20 1.62
CA GLU A 79 -9.73 -15.34 1.73
C GLU A 79 -9.87 -15.84 3.18
N GLY A 80 -8.81 -15.72 3.97
CA GLY A 80 -8.84 -16.04 5.40
C GLY A 80 -9.73 -15.09 6.23
N VAL A 81 -10.00 -13.90 5.74
CA VAL A 81 -10.88 -12.89 6.39
C VAL A 81 -12.29 -12.94 5.83
N PHE A 82 -12.44 -12.97 4.52
CA PHE A 82 -13.72 -12.76 3.82
C PHE A 82 -14.31 -14.03 3.21
N GLY A 83 -13.56 -15.09 3.16
CA GLY A 83 -13.93 -16.34 2.49
C GLY A 83 -13.32 -16.47 1.07
N PRO A 84 -13.42 -17.68 0.47
CA PRO A 84 -12.88 -17.93 -0.86
C PRO A 84 -13.60 -17.11 -1.95
N GLU A 85 -12.87 -16.75 -2.98
CA GLU A 85 -13.38 -16.02 -4.16
C GLU A 85 -14.09 -14.69 -3.85
N SER A 86 -13.79 -14.09 -2.68
CA SER A 86 -14.44 -12.84 -2.25
C SER A 86 -13.96 -11.63 -3.03
N PHE A 87 -12.72 -11.66 -3.50
CA PHE A 87 -12.08 -10.51 -4.15
C PHE A 87 -11.18 -10.92 -5.31
N ASN A 88 -11.15 -10.08 -6.32
CA ASN A 88 -10.24 -10.16 -7.46
C ASN A 88 -9.26 -9.01 -7.45
N LEU A 89 -8.01 -9.28 -7.86
CA LEU A 89 -7.00 -8.23 -7.98
C LEU A 89 -7.40 -7.24 -9.07
N HIS A 90 -7.45 -5.96 -8.72
CA HIS A 90 -7.64 -4.87 -9.67
C HIS A 90 -6.28 -4.35 -10.17
N GLU A 91 -5.40 -4.00 -9.26
CA GLU A 91 -4.05 -3.52 -9.56
C GLU A 91 -3.08 -3.78 -8.41
N VAL A 92 -1.79 -3.85 -8.73
CA VAL A 92 -0.68 -3.96 -7.78
C VAL A 92 0.51 -3.13 -8.23
N TRP A 93 1.22 -2.53 -7.29
CA TRP A 93 2.42 -1.75 -7.58
C TRP A 93 3.40 -1.74 -6.42
N GLY A 94 4.69 -1.57 -6.73
CA GLY A 94 5.70 -1.21 -5.75
C GLY A 94 5.64 0.28 -5.46
N HIS A 95 5.78 0.65 -4.20
CA HIS A 95 5.82 2.03 -3.77
C HIS A 95 7.20 2.34 -3.17
N TYR A 96 7.87 3.32 -3.74
CA TYR A 96 9.23 3.72 -3.38
C TYR A 96 9.23 5.11 -2.75
N ILE A 97 9.71 5.20 -1.52
CA ILE A 97 9.80 6.46 -0.77
C ILE A 97 11.24 6.70 -0.34
N PRO A 98 11.96 7.62 -0.99
CA PRO A 98 13.32 7.98 -0.59
C PRO A 98 13.34 8.72 0.75
N PRO A 99 14.53 8.92 1.35
CA PRO A 99 14.69 9.72 2.55
C PRO A 99 14.07 11.11 2.41
N LEU A 100 13.38 11.56 3.46
CA LEU A 100 12.71 12.85 3.58
C LEU A 100 11.41 13.02 2.78
N GLU A 101 11.03 12.04 1.95
CA GLU A 101 9.75 12.02 1.25
C GLU A 101 8.65 11.35 2.09
N GLN A 102 7.41 11.55 1.68
CA GLN A 102 6.21 11.06 2.38
C GLN A 102 5.12 10.67 1.41
N THR A 103 4.14 9.87 1.86
CA THR A 103 2.89 9.65 1.14
C THR A 103 1.86 10.67 1.60
N MET A 104 1.21 11.35 0.67
CA MET A 104 0.14 12.30 0.98
C MET A 104 -1.12 11.57 1.45
N VAL A 105 -2.00 12.28 2.15
CA VAL A 105 -3.31 11.76 2.55
C VAL A 105 -4.15 11.47 1.30
N HIS A 106 -4.60 10.24 1.15
CA HIS A 106 -5.41 9.77 0.02
C HIS A 106 -6.28 8.57 0.41
N ASP A 107 -7.15 8.18 -0.47
CA ASP A 107 -7.92 6.92 -0.45
C ASP A 107 -7.83 6.23 -1.82
N HIS A 108 -8.44 5.06 -1.92
CA HIS A 108 -8.49 4.27 -3.15
C HIS A 108 -9.94 3.97 -3.61
N ALA A 109 -10.92 4.72 -3.13
CA ALA A 109 -12.33 4.45 -3.40
C ALA A 109 -12.72 4.43 -4.90
N GLY A 110 -11.94 5.13 -5.74
CA GLY A 110 -11.96 4.98 -7.20
C GLY A 110 -13.34 5.02 -7.88
N GLY A 111 -14.30 5.75 -7.31
CA GLY A 111 -15.69 5.76 -7.82
C GLY A 111 -16.52 4.55 -7.38
N GLY A 112 -16.06 3.75 -6.43
CA GLY A 112 -16.79 2.61 -5.85
C GLY A 112 -16.50 1.25 -6.49
N GLU A 113 -15.58 1.19 -7.44
CA GLU A 113 -15.17 -0.08 -8.05
C GLU A 113 -14.21 -0.86 -7.15
N ILE A 114 -13.36 -0.16 -6.38
CA ILE A 114 -12.41 -0.74 -5.45
C ILE A 114 -13.04 -0.75 -4.06
N GLN A 115 -13.08 -1.93 -3.42
CA GLN A 115 -13.65 -2.09 -2.08
C GLN A 115 -12.62 -2.44 -1.02
N LEU A 116 -11.50 -3.03 -1.41
CA LEU A 116 -10.44 -3.46 -0.51
C LEU A 116 -9.10 -2.96 -1.01
N SER A 117 -8.31 -2.37 -0.13
CA SER A 117 -6.94 -1.97 -0.38
C SER A 117 -6.00 -2.67 0.60
N CYS A 118 -4.76 -2.80 0.21
CA CYS A 118 -3.73 -3.32 1.11
C CYS A 118 -2.37 -2.69 0.86
N VAL A 119 -1.54 -2.74 1.90
CA VAL A 119 -0.13 -2.41 1.83
C VAL A 119 0.71 -3.46 2.55
N TYR A 120 1.77 -3.93 1.91
CA TYR A 120 2.73 -4.88 2.43
C TYR A 120 4.08 -4.21 2.65
N TYR A 121 4.70 -4.48 3.77
CA TYR A 121 6.02 -3.96 4.11
C TYR A 121 7.06 -5.08 4.10
N PRO A 122 7.83 -5.25 3.02
CA PRO A 122 8.89 -6.26 2.94
C PRO A 122 10.02 -5.99 3.93
N HIS A 123 10.26 -4.72 4.26
CA HIS A 123 11.20 -4.24 5.25
C HIS A 123 10.72 -2.91 5.83
N VAL A 124 10.98 -2.69 7.12
CA VAL A 124 10.64 -1.43 7.81
C VAL A 124 11.91 -0.84 8.42
N PRO A 125 12.59 0.08 7.71
CA PRO A 125 13.74 0.77 8.28
C PRO A 125 13.35 1.55 9.55
N GLU A 126 14.24 1.61 10.51
CA GLU A 126 14.04 2.42 11.71
C GLU A 126 13.78 3.89 11.35
N ASN A 127 12.74 4.50 11.93
CA ASN A 127 12.28 5.86 11.62
C ASN A 127 11.75 6.08 10.18
N ALA A 128 11.39 5.02 9.45
CA ALA A 128 10.80 5.15 8.11
C ALA A 128 9.36 5.69 8.11
N GLY A 129 8.76 5.84 9.28
CA GLY A 129 7.37 6.25 9.48
C GLY A 129 6.39 5.07 9.49
N ASN A 130 5.30 5.25 10.22
CA ASN A 130 4.21 4.29 10.36
C ASN A 130 3.07 4.56 9.37
N LEU A 131 2.11 3.65 9.27
CA LEU A 131 0.87 3.86 8.53
C LEU A 131 -0.14 4.59 9.41
N PHE A 132 -0.71 5.67 8.89
CA PHE A 132 -1.73 6.44 9.59
C PHE A 132 -3.06 6.35 8.85
N PHE A 133 -4.13 6.07 9.59
CA PHE A 133 -5.50 6.18 9.12
C PHE A 133 -6.18 7.42 9.71
N ILE A 134 -7.06 8.01 8.93
CA ILE A 134 -7.87 9.16 9.34
C ILE A 134 -9.34 8.76 9.30
N SER A 135 -10.03 8.92 10.41
CA SER A 135 -11.49 8.79 10.49
C SER A 135 -12.13 10.12 10.90
N GLU A 136 -13.39 10.30 10.59
CA GLU A 136 -14.17 11.47 11.01
C GLU A 136 -15.37 11.06 11.83
N VAL A 137 -15.48 11.60 13.04
CA VAL A 137 -16.58 11.37 13.99
C VAL A 137 -17.18 12.70 14.35
N ASN A 138 -18.47 12.91 14.06
CA ASN A 138 -19.18 14.14 14.42
C ASN A 138 -18.44 15.42 13.98
N GLY A 139 -17.87 15.42 12.76
CA GLY A 139 -17.12 16.55 12.21
C GLY A 139 -15.72 16.73 12.83
N ARG A 140 -15.25 15.77 13.60
CA ARG A 140 -13.88 15.78 14.16
C ARG A 140 -13.05 14.68 13.53
N ARG A 141 -11.86 15.05 13.06
CA ARG A 141 -10.89 14.10 12.53
C ARG A 141 -10.10 13.46 13.66
N HIS A 142 -9.93 12.16 13.56
CA HIS A 142 -9.13 11.33 14.44
C HIS A 142 -8.08 10.61 13.61
N THR A 143 -6.85 10.63 14.08
CA THR A 143 -5.74 9.92 13.43
C THR A 143 -5.39 8.67 14.24
N HIS A 144 -5.29 7.55 13.56
CA HIS A 144 -4.93 6.25 14.14
C HIS A 144 -3.60 5.81 13.55
N GLU A 145 -2.60 5.70 14.39
CA GLU A 145 -1.28 5.21 14.02
C GLU A 145 -1.22 3.69 14.11
N LEU A 146 -0.77 3.04 13.06
CA LEU A 146 -0.44 1.62 13.02
C LEU A 146 1.06 1.46 12.86
N GLU A 147 1.69 0.81 13.83
CA GLU A 147 3.10 0.43 13.75
C GLU A 147 3.30 -0.54 12.58
N CYS A 148 4.11 -0.13 11.60
CA CYS A 148 4.46 -0.99 10.48
C CYS A 148 5.41 -2.09 10.94
N LYS A 149 5.12 -3.34 10.54
CA LYS A 149 5.90 -4.53 10.86
C LYS A 149 6.45 -5.17 9.59
N GLU A 150 7.72 -5.54 9.63
CA GLU A 150 8.35 -6.25 8.52
C GLU A 150 7.67 -7.59 8.24
N GLY A 151 7.38 -7.85 6.96
CA GLY A 151 6.69 -9.05 6.51
C GLY A 151 5.18 -9.03 6.74
N TYR A 152 4.59 -7.88 7.09
CA TYR A 152 3.16 -7.75 7.33
C TYR A 152 2.43 -7.04 6.20
N LEU A 153 1.25 -7.57 5.89
CA LEU A 153 0.22 -6.99 5.05
C LEU A 153 -0.84 -6.34 5.95
N TYR A 154 -1.22 -5.13 5.60
CA TYR A 154 -2.35 -4.41 6.20
C TYR A 154 -3.47 -4.35 5.17
N LEU A 155 -4.60 -5.00 5.46
CA LEU A 155 -5.83 -4.94 4.67
C LEU A 155 -6.75 -3.87 5.26
N PHE A 156 -7.35 -3.04 4.42
CA PHE A 156 -8.27 -2.00 4.89
C PHE A 156 -9.30 -1.61 3.81
N SER A 157 -10.40 -0.99 4.25
CA SER A 157 -11.42 -0.46 3.35
C SER A 157 -10.80 0.58 2.40
N SER A 158 -11.11 0.50 1.12
CA SER A 158 -10.53 1.39 0.09
C SER A 158 -10.83 2.87 0.29
N ASP A 159 -11.93 3.19 0.95
CA ASP A 159 -12.37 4.55 1.30
C ASP A 159 -11.72 5.10 2.57
N LEU A 160 -10.89 4.32 3.24
CA LEU A 160 -10.18 4.76 4.44
C LEU A 160 -9.03 5.70 4.07
N LEU A 161 -9.17 6.98 4.41
CA LEU A 161 -8.11 7.97 4.24
C LEU A 161 -6.86 7.54 5.01
N HIS A 162 -5.72 7.52 4.32
CA HIS A 162 -4.46 7.11 4.93
C HIS A 162 -3.25 7.85 4.36
N TYR A 163 -2.14 7.75 5.07
CA TYR A 163 -0.86 8.33 4.66
C TYR A 163 0.30 7.71 5.44
N THR A 164 1.50 7.96 4.97
CA THR A 164 2.73 7.69 5.72
C THR A 164 3.52 8.98 5.86
N PRO A 165 3.96 9.35 7.08
CA PRO A 165 4.76 10.54 7.29
C PRO A 165 6.13 10.41 6.63
N ARG A 166 6.88 11.50 6.71
CA ARG A 166 8.22 11.62 6.14
C ARG A 166 9.12 10.46 6.56
N ASN A 167 9.79 9.86 5.57
CA ASN A 167 10.80 8.83 5.79
C ASN A 167 12.05 9.46 6.44
N GLY A 168 12.19 9.28 7.75
CA GLY A 168 13.32 9.77 8.54
C GLY A 168 14.48 8.76 8.68
N SER A 169 14.41 7.61 8.01
CA SER A 169 15.38 6.51 8.19
C SER A 169 16.76 6.76 7.56
N GLY A 170 16.85 7.69 6.61
CA GLY A 170 18.07 7.91 5.84
C GLY A 170 18.32 6.88 4.72
N VAL A 171 17.44 5.88 4.56
CA VAL A 171 17.48 4.88 3.48
C VAL A 171 16.15 4.81 2.74
N ASP A 172 16.16 4.19 1.57
CA ASP A 172 14.94 4.02 0.77
C ASP A 172 13.94 3.10 1.50
N ARG A 173 12.67 3.49 1.56
CA ARG A 173 11.57 2.67 2.03
C ARG A 173 10.81 2.11 0.84
N VAL A 174 10.55 0.81 0.86
CA VAL A 174 9.77 0.11 -0.14
C VAL A 174 8.56 -0.54 0.52
N SER A 175 7.41 -0.40 -0.12
CA SER A 175 6.21 -1.16 0.20
C SER A 175 5.54 -1.65 -1.10
N VAL A 176 4.62 -2.60 -0.99
CA VAL A 176 3.79 -3.06 -2.11
C VAL A 176 2.34 -2.78 -1.77
N SER A 177 1.66 -2.10 -2.66
CA SER A 177 0.24 -1.79 -2.51
C SER A 177 -0.57 -2.52 -3.58
N ALA A 178 -1.80 -2.88 -3.23
CA ALA A 178 -2.75 -3.45 -4.19
C ALA A 178 -4.18 -3.07 -3.85
N ASN A 179 -5.00 -3.01 -4.90
CA ASN A 179 -6.42 -2.76 -4.84
C ASN A 179 -7.20 -3.97 -5.36
N TRP A 180 -8.34 -4.23 -4.76
CA TRP A 180 -9.17 -5.39 -5.01
C TRP A 180 -10.64 -4.99 -5.17
N HIS A 181 -11.37 -5.70 -6.04
CA HIS A 181 -12.82 -5.58 -6.20
C HIS A 181 -13.50 -6.92 -5.94
N ALA A 182 -14.74 -6.88 -5.42
CA ALA A 182 -15.56 -8.05 -5.16
C ALA A 182 -16.14 -8.65 -6.45
#